data_2e4bb9da5c2b8c518345afe576f697fb
#
_entry.id   2e4bb9da5c2b8c518345afe576f697fb
#
_cell.length_a   1.000
_cell.length_b   1.000
_cell.length_c   1.000
_cell.angle_alpha   90.00
_cell.angle_beta   90.00
_cell.angle_gamma   90.00
#
_symmetry.space_group_name_H-M   'P 1'
#
loop_
_entity.id
_entity.type
_entity.pdbx_description
1 polymer ?
#
loop_
_entity_poly.entity_id
_entity_poly.type
_entity_poly.pdbx_seq_one_letter_code
_entity_poly.pdbx_strand_id
1 'polypeptide(L)'
;MSRTGGSAPHPREVVTRRALVVWVAGVACYIVAITGRTSFGVAGVEAIARFDVDASRIAVFAAVQLGVYALAQIPTGLGIDRFGPRAMVMFGAVVMGLGQFLLALTTSYPLAIVARVLIGAGDASAFLAVMRLLPYWFPLRKTPLFTQLTGAIGQTGQFISAVPFLALLGSAGWTGAFVTLGATSILLAGLAGLAIKDLPDVDRRAANAPESGTAASGRDSLRARMRTLLRTPVAWQGFFMHYSCLMFQLVFLMMWGFPLMTLGMGLSAQQAGAVLAINTVVTVFSGPLHGIFSARIGAARHWAVVGFSVTIVLTWVVFFASATPRGLAAIVVVNVIVALCASSANYGFDNVREGVSREVVATATGLANMGGFLAGMAASQGIGVVLDISSAGGEYTWGDFQVAALAAGVVWAVGVIGLLVASAWRKYPGPAHRILPHRSRALRSH
;
A
#
# COMPACT_ATOMS: atom_id res chain seq x y z
N MET A 1 50.76 17.27 12.91
CA MET A 1 49.74 16.21 12.93
C MET A 1 48.41 16.74 12.40
N SER A 2 48.21 16.64 11.12
CA SER A 2 47.01 17.08 10.43
C SER A 2 45.89 16.06 10.70
N ARG A 3 44.86 16.47 11.45
CA ARG A 3 43.61 15.69 11.58
C ARG A 3 42.91 15.72 10.21
N THR A 4 43.06 14.63 9.43
CA THR A 4 42.19 14.38 8.28
C THR A 4 40.77 14.28 8.81
N GLY A 5 40.00 15.34 8.63
CA GLY A 5 38.58 15.36 8.91
C GLY A 5 37.88 14.38 7.95
N GLY A 6 37.75 13.13 8.35
CA GLY A 6 36.95 12.14 7.63
C GLY A 6 35.51 12.66 7.56
N SER A 7 35.05 13.03 6.38
CA SER A 7 33.65 13.37 6.15
C SER A 7 32.79 12.17 6.57
N ALA A 8 31.76 12.43 7.37
CA ALA A 8 30.84 11.37 7.77
C ALA A 8 30.33 10.64 6.51
N PRO A 9 30.28 9.30 6.53
CA PRO A 9 29.90 8.50 5.35
C PRO A 9 28.51 8.91 4.86
N HIS A 10 28.37 9.00 3.52
CA HIS A 10 27.10 9.40 2.91
C HIS A 10 25.99 8.40 3.26
N PRO A 11 24.75 8.82 3.58
CA PRO A 11 23.63 7.91 3.89
C PRO A 11 23.34 6.86 2.83
N ARG A 12 23.70 7.11 1.56
CA ARG A 12 23.58 6.14 0.46
C ARG A 12 24.65 5.03 0.47
N GLU A 13 25.68 5.16 1.30
CA GLU A 13 26.75 4.16 1.44
C GLU A 13 26.53 3.29 2.68
N VAL A 14 26.11 3.93 3.78
CA VAL A 14 25.94 3.27 5.09
C VAL A 14 24.62 3.71 5.71
N VAL A 15 23.94 2.79 6.41
CA VAL A 15 22.76 3.12 7.22
C VAL A 15 23.19 3.95 8.43
N THR A 16 22.81 5.21 8.47
CA THR A 16 23.15 6.13 9.56
C THR A 16 22.06 6.14 10.63
N ARG A 17 22.43 6.54 11.88
CA ARG A 17 21.44 6.74 12.96
C ARG A 17 20.37 7.75 12.56
N ARG A 18 20.73 8.81 11.83
CA ARG A 18 19.79 9.83 11.35
C ARG A 18 18.80 9.26 10.33
N ALA A 19 19.27 8.39 9.42
CA ALA A 19 18.39 7.68 8.49
C ALA A 19 17.34 6.84 9.21
N LEU A 20 17.74 6.13 10.27
CA LEU A 20 16.81 5.33 11.08
C LEU A 20 15.79 6.22 11.80
N VAL A 21 16.19 7.37 12.37
CA VAL A 21 15.25 8.32 13.01
C VAL A 21 14.22 8.83 12.02
N VAL A 22 14.64 9.25 10.81
CA VAL A 22 13.74 9.73 9.76
C VAL A 22 12.78 8.62 9.34
N TRP A 23 13.28 7.42 9.14
CA TRP A 23 12.46 6.28 8.75
C TRP A 23 11.48 5.86 9.84
N VAL A 24 11.91 5.72 11.09
CA VAL A 24 11.05 5.37 12.24
C VAL A 24 9.94 6.39 12.42
N ALA A 25 10.24 7.69 12.30
CA ALA A 25 9.22 8.74 12.38
C ALA A 25 8.18 8.61 11.26
N GLY A 26 8.61 8.31 10.03
CA GLY A 26 7.69 8.05 8.91
C GLY A 26 6.85 6.79 9.12
N VAL A 27 7.47 5.70 9.60
CA VAL A 27 6.78 4.43 9.90
C VAL A 27 5.79 4.60 11.04
N ALA A 28 6.09 5.39 12.07
CA ALA A 28 5.16 5.71 13.15
C ALA A 28 3.90 6.41 12.63
N CYS A 29 4.05 7.38 11.71
CA CYS A 29 2.90 8.00 11.04
C CYS A 29 2.12 6.96 10.20
N TYR A 30 2.80 6.03 9.55
CA TYR A 30 2.14 4.98 8.77
C TYR A 30 1.39 3.98 9.65
N ILE A 31 1.93 3.60 10.83
CA ILE A 31 1.22 2.78 11.83
C ILE A 31 -0.09 3.45 12.24
N VAL A 32 -0.04 4.74 12.60
CA VAL A 32 -1.24 5.48 13.01
C VAL A 32 -2.23 5.64 11.85
N ALA A 33 -1.75 5.80 10.62
CA ALA A 33 -2.59 5.83 9.44
C ALA A 33 -3.35 4.50 9.25
N ILE A 34 -2.67 3.35 9.38
CA ILE A 34 -3.32 2.03 9.33
C ILE A 34 -4.29 1.85 10.51
N THR A 35 -3.90 2.24 11.73
CA THR A 35 -4.79 2.19 12.89
C THR A 35 -6.08 2.98 12.64
N GLY A 36 -5.97 4.22 12.14
CA GLY A 36 -7.13 5.06 11.80
C GLY A 36 -7.99 4.49 10.67
N ARG A 37 -7.37 3.79 9.71
CA ARG A 37 -8.07 3.09 8.62
C ARG A 37 -8.92 1.94 9.15
N THR A 38 -8.39 1.13 10.05
CA THR A 38 -8.98 -0.15 10.46
C THR A 38 -9.85 -0.04 11.70
N SER A 39 -9.71 1.01 12.51
CA SER A 39 -10.46 1.21 13.76
C SER A 39 -11.97 1.24 13.57
N PHE A 40 -12.47 1.81 12.46
CA PHE A 40 -13.90 1.86 12.21
C PHE A 40 -14.49 0.46 11.99
N GLY A 41 -13.77 -0.44 11.32
CA GLY A 41 -14.23 -1.81 11.14
C GLY A 41 -14.40 -2.56 12.46
N VAL A 42 -13.52 -2.27 13.42
CA VAL A 42 -13.60 -2.83 14.78
C VAL A 42 -14.78 -2.23 15.57
N ALA A 43 -15.07 -0.94 15.35
CA ALA A 43 -16.18 -0.22 15.99
C ALA A 43 -17.53 -0.34 15.23
N GLY A 44 -17.66 -1.35 14.36
CA GLY A 44 -18.82 -1.48 13.46
C GLY A 44 -20.17 -1.64 14.20
N VAL A 45 -20.19 -2.36 15.31
CA VAL A 45 -21.40 -2.57 16.11
C VAL A 45 -21.85 -1.27 16.76
N GLU A 46 -20.93 -0.54 17.37
CA GLU A 46 -21.18 0.77 17.96
C GLU A 46 -21.57 1.82 16.90
N ALA A 47 -21.03 1.70 15.69
CA ALA A 47 -21.37 2.56 14.57
C ALA A 47 -22.83 2.39 14.12
N ILE A 48 -23.35 1.16 14.09
CA ILE A 48 -24.76 0.87 13.78
C ILE A 48 -25.67 1.63 14.77
N ALA A 49 -25.42 1.50 16.06
CA ALA A 49 -26.22 2.17 17.09
C ALA A 49 -26.04 3.71 17.06
N ARG A 50 -24.81 4.20 16.80
CA ARG A 50 -24.51 5.64 16.83
C ARG A 50 -25.15 6.41 15.67
N PHE A 51 -25.17 5.83 14.49
CA PHE A 51 -25.65 6.49 13.27
C PHE A 51 -27.07 6.08 12.89
N ASP A 52 -27.69 5.17 13.66
CA ASP A 52 -29.03 4.62 13.42
C ASP A 52 -29.18 4.11 11.98
N VAL A 53 -28.28 3.21 11.60
CA VAL A 53 -28.19 2.65 10.24
C VAL A 53 -28.06 1.14 10.28
N ASP A 54 -28.39 0.48 9.17
CA ASP A 54 -28.20 -0.94 8.99
C ASP A 54 -26.73 -1.31 8.64
N ALA A 55 -26.43 -2.60 8.67
CA ALA A 55 -25.08 -3.11 8.38
C ALA A 55 -24.65 -2.81 6.93
N SER A 56 -25.58 -2.71 5.97
CA SER A 56 -25.27 -2.41 4.57
C SER A 56 -24.72 -0.98 4.43
N ARG A 57 -25.28 -0.04 5.17
CA ARG A 57 -24.80 1.35 5.22
C ARG A 57 -23.45 1.47 5.93
N ILE A 58 -23.15 0.60 6.90
CA ILE A 58 -21.82 0.54 7.52
C ILE A 58 -20.76 0.08 6.50
N ALA A 59 -21.08 -0.84 5.60
CA ALA A 59 -20.16 -1.25 4.55
C ALA A 59 -19.76 -0.08 3.62
N VAL A 60 -20.63 0.90 3.40
CA VAL A 60 -20.34 2.11 2.61
C VAL A 60 -19.17 2.91 3.20
N PHE A 61 -19.04 2.98 4.53
CA PHE A 61 -17.90 3.68 5.16
C PHE A 61 -16.55 3.10 4.75
N ALA A 62 -16.43 1.76 4.73
CA ALA A 62 -15.21 1.09 4.31
C ALA A 62 -14.94 1.29 2.81
N ALA A 63 -15.98 1.16 1.98
CA ALA A 63 -15.88 1.36 0.53
C ALA A 63 -15.46 2.81 0.19
N VAL A 64 -16.07 3.81 0.82
CA VAL A 64 -15.72 5.23 0.64
C VAL A 64 -14.27 5.48 1.02
N GLN A 65 -13.84 5.00 2.18
CA GLN A 65 -12.46 5.24 2.64
C GLN A 65 -11.42 4.58 1.72
N LEU A 66 -11.62 3.32 1.34
CA LEU A 66 -10.70 2.61 0.44
C LEU A 66 -10.71 3.22 -0.97
N GLY A 67 -11.88 3.62 -1.46
CA GLY A 67 -12.02 4.31 -2.74
C GLY A 67 -11.28 5.66 -2.75
N VAL A 68 -11.50 6.49 -1.72
CA VAL A 68 -10.79 7.76 -1.57
C VAL A 68 -9.29 7.54 -1.40
N TYR A 69 -8.87 6.57 -0.58
CA TYR A 69 -7.46 6.21 -0.44
C TYR A 69 -6.82 5.86 -1.79
N ALA A 70 -7.48 5.02 -2.60
CA ALA A 70 -6.98 4.63 -3.91
C ALA A 70 -6.88 5.84 -4.87
N LEU A 71 -7.93 6.67 -4.93
CA LEU A 71 -7.96 7.86 -5.79
C LEU A 71 -6.98 8.94 -5.33
N ALA A 72 -6.77 9.09 -4.03
CA ALA A 72 -5.85 10.06 -3.44
C ALA A 72 -4.37 9.72 -3.68
N GLN A 73 -4.02 8.50 -4.10
CA GLN A 73 -2.62 8.09 -4.30
C GLN A 73 -1.89 8.99 -5.31
N ILE A 74 -2.51 9.31 -6.44
CA ILE A 74 -1.91 10.17 -7.47
C ILE A 74 -1.80 11.63 -7.01
N PRO A 75 -2.87 12.30 -6.53
CA PRO A 75 -2.77 13.65 -5.99
C PRO A 75 -1.75 13.77 -4.87
N THR A 76 -1.70 12.81 -3.96
CA THR A 76 -0.74 12.77 -2.86
C THR A 76 0.70 12.61 -3.38
N GLY A 77 0.91 11.72 -4.35
CA GLY A 77 2.21 11.55 -5.00
C GLY A 77 2.71 12.84 -5.64
N LEU A 78 1.84 13.55 -6.36
CA LEU A 78 2.12 14.87 -6.93
C LEU A 78 2.45 15.93 -5.85
N GLY A 79 1.71 15.89 -4.73
CA GLY A 79 1.99 16.73 -3.56
C GLY A 79 3.37 16.44 -2.97
N ILE A 80 3.73 15.17 -2.81
CA ILE A 80 5.04 14.76 -2.29
C ILE A 80 6.17 15.18 -3.24
N ASP A 81 5.99 15.02 -4.55
CA ASP A 81 6.99 15.42 -5.55
C ASP A 81 7.18 16.94 -5.60
N ARG A 82 6.16 17.73 -5.23
CA ARG A 82 6.19 19.21 -5.22
C ARG A 82 6.62 19.81 -3.91
N PHE A 83 6.05 19.34 -2.79
CA PHE A 83 6.20 19.95 -1.46
C PHE A 83 7.13 19.17 -0.54
N GLY A 84 7.56 17.98 -0.97
CA GLY A 84 8.38 17.08 -0.19
C GLY A 84 7.58 16.13 0.73
N PRO A 85 8.20 15.01 1.12
CA PRO A 85 7.53 13.98 1.95
C PRO A 85 7.23 14.49 3.37
N ARG A 86 8.09 15.34 3.96
CA ARG A 86 7.86 15.93 5.29
C ARG A 86 6.56 16.71 5.35
N ALA A 87 6.37 17.67 4.44
CA ALA A 87 5.18 18.51 4.42
C ALA A 87 3.91 17.69 4.18
N MET A 88 3.98 16.73 3.28
CA MET A 88 2.82 15.92 2.91
C MET A 88 2.43 14.90 3.98
N VAL A 89 3.38 14.28 4.70
CA VAL A 89 3.00 13.40 5.82
C VAL A 89 2.40 14.19 6.98
N MET A 90 2.90 15.38 7.27
CA MET A 90 2.31 16.27 8.28
C MET A 90 0.88 16.68 7.88
N PHE A 91 0.70 17.15 6.65
CA PHE A 91 -0.59 17.55 6.12
C PHE A 91 -1.59 16.38 6.18
N GLY A 92 -1.20 15.20 5.68
CA GLY A 92 -2.06 14.02 5.71
C GLY A 92 -2.44 13.57 7.12
N ALA A 93 -1.49 13.59 8.06
CA ALA A 93 -1.76 13.24 9.45
C ALA A 93 -2.72 14.25 10.13
N VAL A 94 -2.60 15.55 9.82
CA VAL A 94 -3.54 16.58 10.29
C VAL A 94 -4.92 16.36 9.69
N VAL A 95 -5.03 16.17 8.37
CA VAL A 95 -6.32 15.92 7.68
C VAL A 95 -7.00 14.68 8.24
N MET A 96 -6.23 13.59 8.46
CA MET A 96 -6.74 12.37 9.07
C MET A 96 -7.21 12.60 10.50
N GLY A 97 -6.43 13.36 11.30
CA GLY A 97 -6.79 13.71 12.67
C GLY A 97 -8.09 14.51 12.75
N LEU A 98 -8.26 15.50 11.87
CA LEU A 98 -9.51 16.26 11.75
C LEU A 98 -10.69 15.37 11.34
N GLY A 99 -10.47 14.42 10.42
CA GLY A 99 -11.46 13.41 10.06
C GLY A 99 -11.87 12.53 11.26
N GLN A 100 -10.90 12.12 12.09
CA GLN A 100 -11.17 11.34 13.31
C GLN A 100 -11.95 12.18 14.34
N PHE A 101 -11.64 13.46 14.53
CA PHE A 101 -12.43 14.34 15.40
C PHE A 101 -13.86 14.54 14.90
N LEU A 102 -14.03 14.76 13.59
CA LEU A 102 -15.36 14.86 13.00
C LEU A 102 -16.16 13.57 13.24
N LEU A 103 -15.55 12.40 13.03
CA LEU A 103 -16.17 11.10 13.28
C LEU A 103 -16.50 10.88 14.76
N ALA A 104 -15.64 11.35 15.67
CA ALA A 104 -15.83 11.25 17.11
C ALA A 104 -17.06 12.03 17.58
N LEU A 105 -17.27 13.21 17.03
CA LEU A 105 -18.27 14.18 17.53
C LEU A 105 -19.63 14.08 16.82
N THR A 106 -19.66 13.60 15.56
CA THR A 106 -20.90 13.53 14.80
C THR A 106 -21.76 12.32 15.15
N THR A 107 -23.08 12.49 15.02
CA THR A 107 -24.10 11.42 14.97
C THR A 107 -24.77 11.36 13.61
N SER A 108 -24.44 12.29 12.71
CA SER A 108 -25.00 12.36 11.36
C SER A 108 -24.28 11.44 10.40
N TYR A 109 -24.98 10.52 9.76
CA TYR A 109 -24.44 9.61 8.75
C TYR A 109 -23.70 10.34 7.61
N PRO A 110 -24.28 11.40 6.95
CA PRO A 110 -23.57 12.14 5.91
C PRO A 110 -22.26 12.78 6.38
N LEU A 111 -22.22 13.36 7.59
CA LEU A 111 -20.99 13.93 8.15
C LEU A 111 -19.96 12.86 8.49
N ALA A 112 -20.39 11.69 8.91
CA ALA A 112 -19.51 10.55 9.12
C ALA A 112 -18.90 10.04 7.81
N ILE A 113 -19.62 10.06 6.69
CA ILE A 113 -19.07 9.80 5.35
C ILE A 113 -18.00 10.85 4.99
N VAL A 114 -18.25 12.15 5.23
CA VAL A 114 -17.24 13.21 5.03
C VAL A 114 -15.99 12.93 5.89
N ALA A 115 -16.17 12.52 7.14
CA ALA A 115 -15.06 12.13 8.00
C ALA A 115 -14.24 10.97 7.39
N ARG A 116 -14.88 9.97 6.81
CA ARG A 116 -14.19 8.84 6.14
C ARG A 116 -13.46 9.29 4.88
N VAL A 117 -13.97 10.26 4.13
CA VAL A 117 -13.27 10.89 3.01
C VAL A 117 -11.99 11.57 3.50
N LEU A 118 -12.04 12.36 4.58
CA LEU A 118 -10.88 13.03 5.15
C LEU A 118 -9.85 12.01 5.65
N ILE A 119 -10.28 10.98 6.39
CA ILE A 119 -9.41 9.93 6.89
C ILE A 119 -8.72 9.20 5.73
N GLY A 120 -9.45 8.81 4.69
CA GLY A 120 -8.90 8.12 3.53
C GLY A 120 -7.92 8.97 2.73
N ALA A 121 -8.22 10.27 2.55
CA ALA A 121 -7.35 11.21 1.85
C ALA A 121 -6.04 11.46 2.63
N GLY A 122 -6.12 11.63 3.95
CA GLY A 122 -4.95 11.83 4.82
C GLY A 122 -4.05 10.60 4.89
N ASP A 123 -4.66 9.42 5.02
CA ASP A 123 -4.00 8.12 5.08
C ASP A 123 -3.09 7.86 3.84
N ALA A 124 -3.50 8.29 2.66
CA ALA A 124 -2.76 8.09 1.42
C ALA A 124 -1.34 8.66 1.44
N SER A 125 -1.05 9.64 2.31
CA SER A 125 0.24 10.32 2.37
C SER A 125 1.33 9.52 3.08
N ALA A 126 0.98 8.76 4.11
CA ALA A 126 1.94 8.19 5.04
C ALA A 126 2.89 7.18 4.37
N PHE A 127 2.35 6.18 3.67
CA PHE A 127 3.16 5.18 2.99
C PHE A 127 4.00 5.79 1.85
N LEU A 128 3.39 6.62 1.00
CA LEU A 128 4.08 7.24 -0.12
C LEU A 128 5.24 8.13 0.33
N ALA A 129 5.07 8.88 1.43
CA ALA A 129 6.12 9.72 1.98
C ALA A 129 7.32 8.88 2.43
N VAL A 130 7.11 7.75 3.12
CA VAL A 130 8.20 6.85 3.50
C VAL A 130 8.89 6.29 2.26
N MET A 131 8.14 5.82 1.26
CA MET A 131 8.71 5.30 0.00
C MET A 131 9.59 6.35 -0.69
N ARG A 132 9.20 7.63 -0.63
CA ARG A 132 9.99 8.75 -1.20
C ARG A 132 11.26 9.04 -0.41
N LEU A 133 11.27 8.86 0.92
CA LEU A 133 12.43 9.09 1.78
C LEU A 133 13.51 8.01 1.61
N LEU A 134 13.13 6.75 1.42
CA LEU A 134 14.05 5.61 1.41
C LEU A 134 15.28 5.78 0.50
N PRO A 135 15.17 6.15 -0.79
CA PRO A 135 16.32 6.24 -1.69
C PRO A 135 17.26 7.42 -1.40
N TYR A 136 16.86 8.37 -0.55
CA TYR A 136 17.73 9.47 -0.11
C TYR A 136 18.48 9.15 1.17
N TRP A 137 17.85 8.38 2.05
CA TRP A 137 18.37 8.13 3.39
C TRP A 137 19.04 6.76 3.55
N PHE A 138 18.85 5.84 2.60
CA PHE A 138 19.36 4.47 2.69
C PHE A 138 20.16 4.08 1.44
N PRO A 139 21.16 3.15 1.58
CA PRO A 139 21.82 2.54 0.44
C PRO A 139 20.80 1.90 -0.51
N LEU A 140 20.93 2.15 -1.81
CA LEU A 140 19.96 1.67 -2.81
C LEU A 140 19.76 0.15 -2.77
N ARG A 141 20.83 -0.62 -2.46
CA ARG A 141 20.73 -2.07 -2.31
C ARG A 141 19.88 -2.52 -1.12
N LYS A 142 19.78 -1.69 -0.07
CA LYS A 142 18.98 -1.97 1.14
C LYS A 142 17.57 -1.40 1.06
N THR A 143 17.30 -0.51 0.12
CA THR A 143 15.99 0.14 -0.01
C THR A 143 14.83 -0.86 -0.18
N PRO A 144 14.93 -1.94 -0.99
CA PRO A 144 13.86 -2.94 -1.07
C PRO A 144 13.55 -3.62 0.27
N LEU A 145 14.59 -3.91 1.08
CA LEU A 145 14.40 -4.44 2.43
C LEU A 145 13.61 -3.45 3.31
N PHE A 146 14.00 -2.17 3.32
CA PHE A 146 13.30 -1.15 4.11
C PHE A 146 11.89 -0.86 3.59
N THR A 147 11.63 -1.02 2.29
CA THR A 147 10.27 -1.00 1.72
C THR A 147 9.39 -2.08 2.36
N GLN A 148 9.88 -3.32 2.40
CA GLN A 148 9.15 -4.44 2.98
C GLN A 148 9.00 -4.31 4.50
N LEU A 149 10.06 -3.89 5.21
CA LEU A 149 10.01 -3.62 6.65
C LEU A 149 8.98 -2.53 6.97
N THR A 150 8.88 -1.48 6.14
CA THR A 150 7.85 -0.44 6.30
C THR A 150 6.46 -1.03 6.22
N GLY A 151 6.20 -1.88 5.21
CA GLY A 151 4.92 -2.57 5.07
C GLY A 151 4.62 -3.48 6.27
N ALA A 152 5.57 -4.34 6.64
CA ALA A 152 5.41 -5.30 7.73
C ALA A 152 5.18 -4.62 9.09
N ILE A 153 5.99 -3.62 9.44
CA ILE A 153 5.85 -2.87 10.70
C ILE A 153 4.56 -2.04 10.68
N GLY A 154 4.17 -1.49 9.52
CA GLY A 154 2.91 -0.79 9.38
C GLY A 154 1.69 -1.63 9.76
N GLN A 155 1.73 -2.95 9.50
CA GLN A 155 0.64 -3.86 9.89
C GLN A 155 0.40 -3.93 11.41
N THR A 156 1.35 -3.52 12.26
CA THR A 156 1.09 -3.39 13.69
C THR A 156 -0.05 -2.40 14.01
N GLY A 157 -0.33 -1.47 13.10
CA GLY A 157 -1.50 -0.58 13.20
C GLY A 157 -2.83 -1.33 13.21
N GLN A 158 -2.95 -2.45 12.49
CA GLN A 158 -4.16 -3.30 12.56
C GLN A 158 -4.29 -3.96 13.94
N PHE A 159 -3.17 -4.43 14.52
CA PHE A 159 -3.18 -4.96 15.88
C PHE A 159 -3.59 -3.89 16.90
N ILE A 160 -3.06 -2.65 16.74
CA ILE A 160 -3.42 -1.53 17.63
C ILE A 160 -4.92 -1.22 17.53
N SER A 161 -5.53 -1.31 16.34
CA SER A 161 -6.98 -1.12 16.22
C SER A 161 -7.78 -2.28 16.81
N ALA A 162 -7.32 -3.52 16.66
CA ALA A 162 -8.05 -4.69 17.10
C ALA A 162 -7.99 -4.93 18.62
N VAL A 163 -6.95 -4.48 19.32
CA VAL A 163 -6.77 -4.74 20.76
C VAL A 163 -6.76 -3.46 21.57
N PRO A 164 -5.74 -2.57 21.54
CA PRO A 164 -5.74 -1.36 22.35
C PRO A 164 -6.90 -0.40 22.05
N PHE A 165 -7.23 -0.19 20.77
CA PHE A 165 -8.32 0.71 20.41
C PHE A 165 -9.69 0.12 20.80
N LEU A 166 -9.91 -1.19 20.63
CA LEU A 166 -11.15 -1.84 21.06
C LEU A 166 -11.32 -1.75 22.58
N ALA A 167 -10.25 -1.95 23.35
CA ALA A 167 -10.28 -1.77 24.81
C ALA A 167 -10.59 -0.32 25.18
N LEU A 168 -10.03 0.66 24.48
CA LEU A 168 -10.31 2.07 24.66
C LEU A 168 -11.76 2.41 24.30
N LEU A 169 -12.29 1.82 23.21
CA LEU A 169 -13.69 1.98 22.80
C LEU A 169 -14.65 1.48 23.89
N GLY A 170 -14.36 0.32 24.49
CA GLY A 170 -15.16 -0.24 25.57
C GLY A 170 -15.10 0.56 26.88
N SER A 171 -13.96 1.21 27.19
CA SER A 171 -13.77 1.95 28.45
C SER A 171 -14.12 3.44 28.36
N ALA A 172 -13.72 4.13 27.26
CA ALA A 172 -13.91 5.57 27.08
C ALA A 172 -15.05 5.91 26.09
N GLY A 173 -15.70 4.90 25.52
CA GLY A 173 -16.75 5.03 24.53
C GLY A 173 -16.27 5.57 23.19
N TRP A 174 -17.20 5.72 22.25
CA TRP A 174 -16.96 6.17 20.87
C TRP A 174 -16.15 7.47 20.80
N THR A 175 -16.66 8.52 21.46
CA THR A 175 -16.04 9.84 21.40
C THR A 175 -14.62 9.84 21.95
N GLY A 176 -14.40 9.22 23.11
CA GLY A 176 -13.08 9.11 23.73
C GLY A 176 -12.08 8.37 22.84
N ALA A 177 -12.48 7.24 22.26
CA ALA A 177 -11.63 6.42 21.40
C ALA A 177 -11.21 7.17 20.12
N PHE A 178 -12.15 7.77 19.41
CA PHE A 178 -11.86 8.47 18.14
C PHE A 178 -11.18 9.83 18.35
N VAL A 179 -11.46 10.53 19.46
CA VAL A 179 -10.69 11.74 19.84
C VAL A 179 -9.23 11.38 20.10
N THR A 180 -8.97 10.27 20.79
CA THR A 180 -7.60 9.81 21.05
C THR A 180 -6.85 9.50 19.75
N LEU A 181 -7.50 8.84 18.77
CA LEU A 181 -6.90 8.63 17.44
C LEU A 181 -6.60 9.94 16.71
N GLY A 182 -7.54 10.90 16.76
CA GLY A 182 -7.36 12.21 16.14
C GLY A 182 -6.20 12.98 16.78
N ALA A 183 -6.15 13.02 18.12
CA ALA A 183 -5.08 13.67 18.85
C ALA A 183 -3.72 13.02 18.60
N THR A 184 -3.65 11.68 18.58
CA THR A 184 -2.43 10.94 18.26
C THR A 184 -1.95 11.25 16.84
N SER A 185 -2.84 11.35 15.85
CA SER A 185 -2.50 11.70 14.47
C SER A 185 -1.88 13.09 14.38
N ILE A 186 -2.46 14.09 15.07
CA ILE A 186 -1.95 15.47 15.07
C ILE A 186 -0.63 15.58 15.85
N LEU A 187 -0.50 14.89 16.99
CA LEU A 187 0.74 14.84 17.74
C LEU A 187 1.88 14.27 16.88
N LEU A 188 1.63 13.17 16.20
CA LEU A 188 2.62 12.56 15.30
C LEU A 188 2.93 13.44 14.09
N ALA A 189 1.97 14.23 13.58
CA ALA A 189 2.27 15.23 12.55
C ALA A 189 3.33 16.23 13.04
N GLY A 190 3.21 16.72 14.28
CA GLY A 190 4.19 17.61 14.91
C GLY A 190 5.56 16.93 15.09
N LEU A 191 5.58 15.70 15.65
CA LEU A 191 6.82 14.95 15.85
C LEU A 191 7.50 14.59 14.52
N ALA A 192 6.74 14.22 13.49
CA ALA A 192 7.25 13.97 12.15
C ALA A 192 7.86 15.24 11.56
N GLY A 193 7.23 16.40 11.78
CA GLY A 193 7.76 17.70 11.37
C GLY A 193 9.13 18.02 11.99
N LEU A 194 9.40 17.57 13.20
CA LEU A 194 10.69 17.76 13.87
C LEU A 194 11.73 16.71 13.42
N ALA A 195 11.31 15.46 13.22
CA ALA A 195 12.20 14.34 12.98
C ALA A 195 12.54 14.13 11.49
N ILE A 196 11.57 14.32 10.59
CA ILE A 196 11.73 14.07 9.15
C ILE A 196 12.42 15.26 8.49
N LYS A 197 13.44 14.95 7.69
CA LYS A 197 14.04 15.86 6.71
C LYS A 197 13.92 15.20 5.34
N ASP A 198 13.55 15.99 4.33
CA ASP A 198 13.33 15.49 2.97
C ASP A 198 14.62 14.97 2.34
N LEU A 199 15.74 15.64 2.61
CA LEU A 199 17.07 15.30 2.11
C LEU A 199 18.10 15.28 3.24
N PRO A 200 19.13 14.43 3.14
CA PRO A 200 20.32 14.52 3.97
C PRO A 200 21.00 15.90 3.85
N ASP A 201 21.63 16.36 4.92
CA ASP A 201 22.26 17.69 4.95
C ASP A 201 23.36 17.84 3.87
N VAL A 202 24.03 16.77 3.46
CA VAL A 202 25.03 16.74 2.37
C VAL A 202 24.36 17.04 1.02
N ASP A 203 23.27 16.35 0.69
CA ASP A 203 22.52 16.56 -0.56
C ASP A 203 21.85 17.95 -0.58
N ARG A 204 21.43 18.46 0.57
CA ARG A 204 20.84 19.80 0.72
C ARG A 204 21.84 20.92 0.44
N ARG A 205 23.09 20.75 0.93
CA ARG A 205 24.18 21.71 0.63
C ARG A 205 24.52 21.70 -0.85
N ALA A 206 24.56 20.54 -1.49
CA ALA A 206 24.79 20.43 -2.92
C ALA A 206 23.64 21.05 -3.76
N ALA A 207 22.40 20.89 -3.33
CA ALA A 207 21.24 21.49 -3.99
C ALA A 207 21.16 23.02 -3.85
N ASN A 208 21.75 23.58 -2.78
CA ASN A 208 21.80 25.02 -2.51
C ASN A 208 23.11 25.69 -2.98
N ALA A 209 24.07 24.93 -3.55
CA ALA A 209 25.27 25.52 -4.15
C ALA A 209 24.85 26.33 -5.38
N PRO A 210 25.38 27.55 -5.57
CA PRO A 210 25.05 28.35 -6.75
C PRO A 210 25.48 27.60 -8.00
N GLU A 211 24.53 27.09 -8.76
CA GLU A 211 24.78 26.58 -10.10
C GLU A 211 25.15 27.75 -10.99
N SER A 212 26.41 27.82 -11.40
CA SER A 212 26.85 28.65 -12.50
C SER A 212 26.30 28.08 -13.82
N GLY A 213 25.16 28.57 -14.23
CA GLY A 213 24.65 28.30 -15.59
C GLY A 213 23.26 27.67 -15.63
N THR A 214 22.33 28.47 -16.12
CA THR A 214 20.98 28.14 -16.61
C THR A 214 20.03 27.50 -15.56
N ALA A 215 19.43 28.38 -14.78
CA ALA A 215 18.14 28.09 -14.18
C ALA A 215 17.16 27.72 -15.32
N ALA A 216 16.92 26.44 -15.54
CA ALA A 216 15.80 25.99 -16.32
C ALA A 216 14.54 26.47 -15.61
N SER A 217 14.04 27.61 -16.03
CA SER A 217 12.72 28.13 -15.70
C SER A 217 11.69 27.19 -16.32
N GLY A 218 11.25 26.23 -15.57
CA GLY A 218 10.22 25.34 -16.02
C GLY A 218 9.53 24.78 -14.81
N ARG A 219 8.57 25.53 -14.24
CA ARG A 219 7.43 24.90 -13.55
C ARG A 219 6.74 24.05 -14.61
N ASP A 220 7.27 22.85 -14.87
CA ASP A 220 6.55 21.87 -15.64
C ASP A 220 5.15 21.80 -15.07
N SER A 221 4.17 22.16 -15.89
CA SER A 221 2.77 22.20 -15.41
C SER A 221 2.43 20.81 -14.90
N LEU A 222 1.60 20.73 -13.88
CA LEU A 222 1.07 19.47 -13.32
C LEU A 222 0.62 18.50 -14.47
N ARG A 223 0.09 19.10 -15.53
CA ARG A 223 -0.34 18.41 -16.73
C ARG A 223 0.83 17.78 -17.50
N ALA A 224 2.00 18.42 -17.56
CA ALA A 224 3.19 17.88 -18.21
C ALA A 224 3.75 16.68 -17.42
N ARG A 225 3.84 16.79 -16.08
CA ARG A 225 4.27 15.69 -15.21
C ARG A 225 3.35 14.47 -15.31
N MET A 226 2.03 14.69 -15.29
CA MET A 226 1.05 13.62 -15.48
C MET A 226 1.17 12.97 -16.85
N ARG A 227 1.32 13.78 -17.91
CA ARG A 227 1.53 13.26 -19.27
C ARG A 227 2.79 12.42 -19.36
N THR A 228 3.89 12.86 -18.76
CA THR A 228 5.15 12.12 -18.71
C THR A 228 4.97 10.80 -17.98
N LEU A 229 4.33 10.81 -16.79
CA LEU A 229 4.04 9.61 -16.01
C LEU A 229 3.25 8.57 -16.84
N LEU A 230 2.12 9.00 -17.41
CA LEU A 230 1.22 8.10 -18.17
C LEU A 230 1.86 7.53 -19.44
N ARG A 231 2.89 8.19 -19.97
CA ARG A 231 3.69 7.73 -21.12
C ARG A 231 4.90 6.87 -20.70
N THR A 232 5.14 6.69 -19.42
CA THR A 232 6.30 5.95 -18.92
C THR A 232 5.94 4.47 -18.70
N PRO A 233 6.44 3.52 -19.49
CA PRO A 233 6.10 2.10 -19.36
C PRO A 233 6.39 1.52 -17.98
N VAL A 234 7.47 1.99 -17.34
CA VAL A 234 7.89 1.53 -16.00
C VAL A 234 6.83 1.85 -14.93
N ALA A 235 6.13 2.98 -15.06
CA ALA A 235 5.05 3.35 -14.14
C ALA A 235 3.89 2.36 -14.23
N TRP A 236 3.50 1.97 -15.45
CA TRP A 236 2.49 0.94 -15.70
C TRP A 236 2.95 -0.47 -15.30
N GLN A 237 4.24 -0.80 -15.48
CA GLN A 237 4.78 -2.03 -14.90
C GLN A 237 4.57 -2.05 -13.39
N GLY A 238 4.91 -0.96 -12.68
CA GLY A 238 4.70 -0.84 -11.24
C GLY A 238 3.23 -1.03 -10.85
N PHE A 239 2.32 -0.38 -11.58
CA PHE A 239 0.87 -0.52 -11.41
C PHE A 239 0.41 -1.98 -11.52
N PHE A 240 0.73 -2.65 -12.62
CA PHE A 240 0.28 -4.02 -12.87
C PHE A 240 0.99 -5.07 -12.03
N MET A 241 2.23 -4.84 -11.59
CA MET A 241 2.91 -5.69 -10.61
C MET A 241 2.16 -5.68 -9.27
N HIS A 242 1.79 -4.50 -8.80
CA HIS A 242 1.04 -4.36 -7.54
C HIS A 242 -0.40 -4.88 -7.70
N TYR A 243 -1.04 -4.60 -8.83
CA TYR A 243 -2.37 -5.08 -9.21
C TYR A 243 -2.46 -6.60 -9.15
N SER A 244 -1.51 -7.32 -9.75
CA SER A 244 -1.59 -8.78 -9.95
C SER A 244 -1.40 -9.60 -8.67
N CYS A 245 -0.72 -9.08 -7.65
CA CYS A 245 -0.39 -9.83 -6.43
C CYS A 245 -1.15 -9.35 -5.19
N LEU A 246 -1.31 -8.03 -4.98
CA LEU A 246 -1.92 -7.52 -3.76
C LEU A 246 -3.41 -7.87 -3.66
N MET A 247 -4.12 -7.93 -4.79
CA MET A 247 -5.56 -8.20 -4.81
C MET A 247 -5.96 -9.47 -4.04
N PHE A 248 -5.18 -10.54 -4.15
CA PHE A 248 -5.50 -11.81 -3.48
C PHE A 248 -5.50 -11.67 -1.97
N GLN A 249 -4.53 -10.92 -1.43
CA GLN A 249 -4.45 -10.67 0.01
C GLN A 249 -5.58 -9.76 0.48
N LEU A 250 -5.92 -8.71 -0.27
CA LEU A 250 -7.02 -7.80 0.07
C LEU A 250 -8.37 -8.53 0.05
N VAL A 251 -8.63 -9.30 -1.00
CA VAL A 251 -9.87 -10.10 -1.13
C VAL A 251 -9.99 -11.09 0.02
N PHE A 252 -8.93 -11.83 0.32
CA PHE A 252 -8.97 -12.87 1.34
C PHE A 252 -9.05 -12.30 2.76
N LEU A 253 -8.19 -11.32 3.09
CA LEU A 253 -8.14 -10.80 4.46
C LEU A 253 -9.29 -9.85 4.82
N MET A 254 -9.77 -9.05 3.84
CA MET A 254 -10.69 -7.96 4.16
C MET A 254 -12.13 -8.23 3.79
N MET A 255 -12.40 -9.16 2.86
CA MET A 255 -13.74 -9.31 2.29
C MET A 255 -14.23 -10.76 2.34
N TRP A 256 -13.66 -11.65 1.55
CA TRP A 256 -14.27 -12.94 1.24
C TRP A 256 -13.63 -14.14 1.93
N GLY A 257 -12.47 -14.01 2.58
CA GLY A 257 -11.83 -15.15 3.24
C GLY A 257 -12.62 -15.67 4.43
N PHE A 258 -13.14 -14.78 5.28
CA PHE A 258 -13.97 -15.19 6.41
C PHE A 258 -15.29 -15.83 5.97
N PRO A 259 -16.10 -15.21 5.07
CA PRO A 259 -17.29 -15.85 4.53
C PRO A 259 -17.02 -17.18 3.81
N LEU A 260 -15.97 -17.28 3.01
CA LEU A 260 -15.58 -18.55 2.37
C LEU A 260 -15.38 -19.66 3.42
N MET A 261 -14.64 -19.36 4.49
CA MET A 261 -14.33 -20.34 5.53
C MET A 261 -15.56 -20.72 6.36
N THR A 262 -16.40 -19.76 6.70
CA THR A 262 -17.58 -20.02 7.56
C THR A 262 -18.78 -20.54 6.79
N LEU A 263 -19.18 -19.89 5.70
CA LEU A 263 -20.35 -20.25 4.91
C LEU A 263 -20.03 -21.34 3.89
N GLY A 264 -18.95 -21.17 3.11
CA GLY A 264 -18.59 -22.13 2.06
C GLY A 264 -18.00 -23.44 2.58
N MET A 265 -17.22 -23.39 3.67
CA MET A 265 -16.49 -24.56 4.21
C MET A 265 -17.06 -25.09 5.53
N GLY A 266 -17.96 -24.36 6.20
CA GLY A 266 -18.52 -24.76 7.49
C GLY A 266 -17.54 -24.72 8.67
N LEU A 267 -16.45 -23.95 8.56
CA LEU A 267 -15.49 -23.78 9.66
C LEU A 267 -16.06 -22.85 10.73
N SER A 268 -15.64 -23.04 11.99
CA SER A 268 -16.00 -22.12 13.05
C SER A 268 -15.37 -20.74 12.88
N ALA A 269 -16.01 -19.71 13.43
CA ALA A 269 -15.47 -18.34 13.41
C ALA A 269 -14.07 -18.27 14.05
N GLN A 270 -13.82 -19.08 15.10
CA GLN A 270 -12.51 -19.16 15.75
C GLN A 270 -11.44 -19.74 14.82
N GLN A 271 -11.76 -20.79 14.07
CA GLN A 271 -10.85 -21.39 13.08
C GLN A 271 -10.56 -20.40 11.95
N ALA A 272 -11.60 -19.74 11.42
CA ALA A 272 -11.45 -18.74 10.38
C ALA A 272 -10.56 -17.56 10.84
N GLY A 273 -10.80 -17.05 12.05
CA GLY A 273 -9.97 -16.01 12.66
C GLY A 273 -8.50 -16.42 12.81
N ALA A 274 -8.25 -17.67 13.25
CA ALA A 274 -6.90 -18.21 13.39
C ALA A 274 -6.17 -18.29 12.02
N VAL A 275 -6.87 -18.71 10.95
CA VAL A 275 -6.32 -18.74 9.59
C VAL A 275 -5.92 -17.33 9.13
N LEU A 276 -6.77 -16.33 9.35
CA LEU A 276 -6.45 -14.93 9.00
C LEU A 276 -5.25 -14.39 9.80
N ALA A 277 -5.14 -14.75 11.07
CA ALA A 277 -3.98 -14.38 11.90
C ALA A 277 -2.67 -14.99 11.38
N ILE A 278 -2.69 -16.26 10.93
CA ILE A 278 -1.53 -16.92 10.31
C ILE A 278 -1.06 -16.14 9.09
N ASN A 279 -1.95 -15.62 8.24
CA ASN A 279 -1.57 -14.79 7.10
C ASN A 279 -0.73 -13.59 7.51
N THR A 280 -1.16 -12.87 8.52
CA THR A 280 -0.44 -11.68 9.01
C THR A 280 0.97 -12.05 9.48
N VAL A 281 1.11 -13.13 10.26
CA VAL A 281 2.41 -13.61 10.74
C VAL A 281 3.32 -13.98 9.56
N VAL A 282 2.83 -14.79 8.63
CA VAL A 282 3.61 -15.20 7.45
C VAL A 282 4.04 -14.01 6.61
N THR A 283 3.14 -13.05 6.36
CA THR A 283 3.45 -11.83 5.60
C THR A 283 4.56 -11.00 6.25
N VAL A 284 4.54 -10.85 7.57
CA VAL A 284 5.57 -10.11 8.31
C VAL A 284 6.95 -10.74 8.11
N PHE A 285 7.05 -12.08 8.16
CA PHE A 285 8.33 -12.77 7.97
C PHE A 285 8.74 -12.88 6.49
N SER A 286 7.80 -13.03 5.56
CA SER A 286 8.10 -13.11 4.12
C SER A 286 8.59 -11.79 3.55
N GLY A 287 8.10 -10.66 4.06
CA GLY A 287 8.43 -9.33 3.57
C GLY A 287 9.95 -9.08 3.45
N PRO A 288 10.75 -9.19 4.53
CA PRO A 288 12.20 -9.00 4.46
C PRO A 288 12.90 -9.91 3.44
N LEU A 289 12.47 -11.16 3.32
CA LEU A 289 13.01 -12.10 2.32
C LEU A 289 12.74 -11.61 0.89
N HIS A 290 11.52 -11.13 0.62
CA HIS A 290 11.18 -10.51 -0.64
C HIS A 290 12.00 -9.24 -0.91
N GLY A 291 12.28 -8.43 0.10
CA GLY A 291 13.13 -7.25 -0.05
C GLY A 291 14.56 -7.60 -0.50
N ILE A 292 15.16 -8.63 0.11
CA ILE A 292 16.48 -9.13 -0.26
C ILE A 292 16.45 -9.73 -1.67
N PHE A 293 15.43 -10.53 -1.98
CA PHE A 293 15.27 -11.15 -3.29
C PHE A 293 15.05 -10.10 -4.39
N SER A 294 14.17 -9.11 -4.18
CA SER A 294 13.95 -7.99 -5.12
C SER A 294 15.24 -7.24 -5.45
N ALA A 295 16.08 -7.00 -4.43
CA ALA A 295 17.36 -6.31 -4.64
C ALA A 295 18.34 -7.12 -5.51
N ARG A 296 18.27 -8.47 -5.47
CA ARG A 296 19.14 -9.36 -6.24
C ARG A 296 18.70 -9.52 -7.69
N ILE A 297 17.39 -9.68 -7.93
CA ILE A 297 16.85 -9.98 -9.25
C ILE A 297 16.72 -8.75 -10.18
N GLY A 298 16.69 -7.53 -9.61
CA GLY A 298 16.72 -6.28 -10.39
C GLY A 298 15.72 -6.25 -11.56
N ALA A 299 16.23 -6.23 -12.79
CA ALA A 299 15.41 -6.14 -14.00
C ALA A 299 14.43 -7.32 -14.21
N ALA A 300 14.63 -8.46 -13.56
CA ALA A 300 13.77 -9.64 -13.68
C ALA A 300 12.55 -9.61 -12.74
N ARG A 301 12.35 -8.54 -11.95
CA ARG A 301 11.24 -8.42 -10.99
C ARG A 301 9.85 -8.69 -11.61
N HIS A 302 9.61 -8.22 -12.84
CA HIS A 302 8.33 -8.43 -13.51
C HIS A 302 8.04 -9.92 -13.78
N TRP A 303 9.05 -10.71 -14.15
CA TRP A 303 8.90 -12.16 -14.32
C TRP A 303 8.69 -12.88 -12.98
N ALA A 304 9.37 -12.44 -11.94
CA ALA A 304 9.16 -12.98 -10.59
C ALA A 304 7.72 -12.71 -10.10
N VAL A 305 7.17 -11.51 -10.34
CA VAL A 305 5.77 -11.19 -10.02
C VAL A 305 4.80 -12.07 -10.80
N VAL A 306 5.03 -12.28 -12.10
CA VAL A 306 4.22 -13.23 -12.90
C VAL A 306 4.28 -14.62 -12.26
N GLY A 307 5.47 -15.13 -11.95
CA GLY A 307 5.64 -16.45 -11.33
C GLY A 307 4.90 -16.57 -9.98
N PHE A 308 5.06 -15.59 -9.09
CA PHE A 308 4.37 -15.59 -7.79
C PHE A 308 2.83 -15.49 -7.95
N SER A 309 2.34 -14.63 -8.84
CA SER A 309 0.91 -14.49 -9.06
C SER A 309 0.29 -15.75 -9.71
N VAL A 310 0.99 -16.39 -10.62
CA VAL A 310 0.58 -17.69 -11.19
C VAL A 310 0.55 -18.75 -10.11
N THR A 311 1.55 -18.80 -9.21
CA THR A 311 1.56 -19.72 -8.07
C THR A 311 0.34 -19.56 -7.20
N ILE A 312 -0.05 -18.29 -6.89
CA ILE A 312 -1.28 -18.03 -6.12
C ILE A 312 -2.52 -18.57 -6.86
N VAL A 313 -2.65 -18.25 -8.15
CA VAL A 313 -3.82 -18.70 -8.94
C VAL A 313 -3.89 -20.22 -9.02
N LEU A 314 -2.78 -20.89 -9.32
CA LEU A 314 -2.74 -22.35 -9.37
C LEU A 314 -3.11 -22.97 -8.02
N THR A 315 -2.67 -22.37 -6.92
CA THR A 315 -3.04 -22.80 -5.57
C THR A 315 -4.55 -22.71 -5.35
N TRP A 316 -5.19 -21.62 -5.76
CA TRP A 316 -6.65 -21.45 -5.68
C TRP A 316 -7.38 -22.40 -6.64
N VAL A 317 -6.90 -22.61 -7.87
CA VAL A 317 -7.48 -23.57 -8.82
C VAL A 317 -7.46 -24.99 -8.24
N VAL A 318 -6.32 -25.42 -7.69
CA VAL A 318 -6.23 -26.73 -7.01
C VAL A 318 -7.15 -26.80 -5.79
N PHE A 319 -7.25 -25.72 -5.01
CA PHE A 319 -8.12 -25.66 -3.85
C PHE A 319 -9.60 -25.83 -4.24
N PHE A 320 -10.06 -25.11 -5.23
CA PHE A 320 -11.45 -25.16 -5.69
C PHE A 320 -11.77 -26.33 -6.65
N ALA A 321 -10.80 -27.14 -7.07
CA ALA A 321 -11.05 -28.31 -7.91
C ALA A 321 -11.79 -29.45 -7.21
N SER A 322 -11.99 -29.39 -5.88
CA SER A 322 -12.72 -30.39 -5.11
C SER A 322 -14.23 -30.17 -5.21
N ALA A 323 -14.99 -31.21 -5.44
CA ALA A 323 -16.45 -31.15 -5.45
C ALA A 323 -17.06 -30.83 -4.07
N THR A 324 -16.34 -31.10 -2.99
CA THR A 324 -16.74 -30.80 -1.62
C THR A 324 -15.77 -29.86 -0.95
N PRO A 325 -16.21 -29.09 0.09
CA PRO A 325 -15.33 -28.24 0.85
C PRO A 325 -14.12 -28.98 1.38
N ARG A 326 -12.95 -28.37 1.22
CA ARG A 326 -11.72 -28.93 1.80
C ARG A 326 -11.61 -28.57 3.29
N GLY A 327 -10.89 -29.39 4.06
CA GLY A 327 -10.72 -29.17 5.49
C GLY A 327 -9.81 -27.98 5.83
N LEU A 328 -9.74 -27.66 7.14
CA LEU A 328 -8.94 -26.57 7.71
C LEU A 328 -7.48 -26.57 7.22
N ALA A 329 -6.83 -27.72 7.17
CA ALA A 329 -5.43 -27.82 6.75
C ALA A 329 -5.23 -27.29 5.31
N ALA A 330 -6.15 -27.54 4.40
CA ALA A 330 -6.05 -27.10 3.02
C ALA A 330 -6.10 -25.56 2.91
N ILE A 331 -7.04 -24.91 3.59
CA ILE A 331 -7.13 -23.44 3.56
C ILE A 331 -5.96 -22.79 4.28
N VAL A 332 -5.38 -23.41 5.32
CA VAL A 332 -4.14 -22.93 5.95
C VAL A 332 -3.00 -22.96 4.94
N VAL A 333 -2.84 -24.05 4.17
CA VAL A 333 -1.79 -24.14 3.13
C VAL A 333 -1.99 -23.06 2.07
N VAL A 334 -3.21 -22.91 1.54
CA VAL A 334 -3.53 -21.84 0.57
C VAL A 334 -3.15 -20.47 1.14
N ASN A 335 -3.59 -20.18 2.36
CA ASN A 335 -3.36 -18.92 3.02
C ASN A 335 -1.86 -18.62 3.23
N VAL A 336 -1.07 -19.62 3.61
CA VAL A 336 0.39 -19.50 3.76
C VAL A 336 1.05 -19.21 2.40
N ILE A 337 0.65 -19.90 1.32
CA ILE A 337 1.19 -19.66 -0.03
C ILE A 337 0.82 -18.26 -0.51
N VAL A 338 -0.43 -17.83 -0.32
CA VAL A 338 -0.87 -16.47 -0.67
C VAL A 338 -0.03 -15.43 0.10
N ALA A 339 0.13 -15.59 1.41
CA ALA A 339 0.90 -14.67 2.24
C ALA A 339 2.38 -14.62 1.85
N LEU A 340 2.98 -15.78 1.54
CA LEU A 340 4.36 -15.86 1.05
C LEU A 340 4.53 -15.13 -0.29
N CYS A 341 3.60 -15.27 -1.22
CA CYS A 341 3.74 -14.73 -2.58
C CYS A 341 3.29 -13.26 -2.70
N ALA A 342 2.30 -12.82 -1.92
CA ALA A 342 1.68 -11.50 -2.05
C ALA A 342 2.66 -10.33 -1.81
N SER A 343 3.67 -10.52 -0.96
CA SER A 343 4.71 -9.51 -0.70
C SER A 343 5.50 -9.12 -1.96
N SER A 344 5.46 -9.93 -3.03
CA SER A 344 6.05 -9.60 -4.34
C SER A 344 5.38 -8.41 -5.02
N ALA A 345 4.15 -8.05 -4.64
CA ALA A 345 3.46 -6.85 -5.10
C ALA A 345 4.34 -5.58 -4.93
N ASN A 346 5.12 -5.51 -3.85
CA ASN A 346 5.98 -4.36 -3.54
C ASN A 346 7.18 -4.21 -4.51
N TYR A 347 7.48 -5.21 -5.35
CA TYR A 347 8.50 -5.08 -6.41
C TYR A 347 8.13 -3.99 -7.42
N GLY A 348 6.83 -3.67 -7.54
CA GLY A 348 6.35 -2.55 -8.33
C GLY A 348 6.94 -1.21 -7.87
N PHE A 349 7.07 -0.99 -6.56
CA PHE A 349 7.69 0.23 -6.00
C PHE A 349 9.18 0.29 -6.26
N ASP A 350 9.89 -0.86 -6.15
CA ASP A 350 11.31 -0.94 -6.46
C ASP A 350 11.57 -0.65 -7.94
N ASN A 351 10.72 -1.22 -8.82
CA ASN A 351 10.82 -1.02 -10.27
C ASN A 351 10.59 0.45 -10.66
N VAL A 352 9.58 1.08 -10.08
CA VAL A 352 9.26 2.50 -10.27
C VAL A 352 10.43 3.38 -9.79
N ARG A 353 10.92 3.16 -8.57
CA ARG A 353 12.00 3.94 -7.98
C ARG A 353 13.28 3.93 -8.83
N GLU A 354 13.60 2.80 -9.46
CA GLU A 354 14.80 2.64 -10.28
C GLU A 354 14.61 3.11 -11.72
N GLY A 355 13.38 3.15 -12.22
CA GLY A 355 13.09 3.35 -13.64
C GLY A 355 12.42 4.68 -14.00
N VAL A 356 12.02 5.52 -13.03
CA VAL A 356 11.41 6.85 -13.29
C VAL A 356 12.32 7.97 -12.81
N SER A 357 12.13 9.17 -13.35
CA SER A 357 12.86 10.36 -12.90
C SER A 357 12.47 10.72 -11.46
N ARG A 358 13.42 11.35 -10.74
CA ARG A 358 13.22 11.77 -9.34
C ARG A 358 12.04 12.73 -9.14
N GLU A 359 11.67 13.47 -10.19
CA GLU A 359 10.63 14.49 -10.16
C GLU A 359 9.22 13.93 -10.07
N VAL A 360 9.02 12.68 -10.50
CA VAL A 360 7.70 12.03 -10.55
C VAL A 360 7.68 10.67 -9.83
N VAL A 361 8.71 10.35 -9.05
CA VAL A 361 8.82 9.02 -8.42
C VAL A 361 7.74 8.78 -7.36
N ALA A 362 7.34 9.80 -6.59
CA ALA A 362 6.27 9.63 -5.61
C ALA A 362 4.91 9.48 -6.32
N THR A 363 4.68 10.25 -7.38
CA THR A 363 3.47 10.11 -8.20
C THR A 363 3.38 8.73 -8.86
N ALA A 364 4.50 8.21 -9.38
CA ALA A 364 4.57 6.88 -9.97
C ALA A 364 4.39 5.77 -8.93
N THR A 365 4.91 5.97 -7.72
CA THR A 365 4.68 5.06 -6.58
C THR A 365 3.20 5.06 -6.18
N GLY A 366 2.56 6.23 -6.18
CA GLY A 366 1.12 6.37 -5.94
C GLY A 366 0.29 5.63 -7.00
N LEU A 367 0.64 5.78 -8.29
CA LEU A 367 0.01 5.02 -9.37
C LEU A 367 0.18 3.51 -9.17
N ALA A 368 1.37 3.05 -8.82
CA ALA A 368 1.61 1.63 -8.55
C ALA A 368 0.77 1.13 -7.37
N ASN A 369 0.70 1.88 -6.27
CA ASN A 369 -0.09 1.52 -5.10
C ASN A 369 -1.59 1.48 -5.40
N MET A 370 -2.10 2.44 -6.17
CA MET A 370 -3.48 2.48 -6.64
C MET A 370 -3.88 1.18 -7.37
N GLY A 371 -2.96 0.60 -8.16
CA GLY A 371 -3.22 -0.63 -8.90
C GLY A 371 -3.71 -1.78 -8.03
N GLY A 372 -3.03 -2.06 -6.92
CA GLY A 372 -3.40 -3.16 -6.03
C GLY A 372 -4.76 -2.96 -5.35
N PHE A 373 -5.07 -1.73 -4.93
CA PHE A 373 -6.37 -1.42 -4.32
C PHE A 373 -7.51 -1.46 -5.32
N LEU A 374 -7.33 -0.95 -6.54
CA LEU A 374 -8.33 -1.07 -7.61
C LEU A 374 -8.60 -2.53 -7.98
N ALA A 375 -7.56 -3.34 -8.07
CA ALA A 375 -7.71 -4.78 -8.33
C ALA A 375 -8.46 -5.48 -7.19
N GLY A 376 -8.09 -5.20 -5.94
CA GLY A 376 -8.79 -5.75 -4.77
C GLY A 376 -10.27 -5.36 -4.73
N MET A 377 -10.60 -4.10 -5.01
CA MET A 377 -11.99 -3.64 -5.10
C MET A 377 -12.74 -4.30 -6.24
N ALA A 378 -12.15 -4.36 -7.45
CA ALA A 378 -12.78 -4.97 -8.62
C ALA A 378 -13.03 -6.47 -8.41
N ALA A 379 -12.05 -7.20 -7.86
CA ALA A 379 -12.17 -8.62 -7.56
C ALA A 379 -13.20 -8.88 -6.46
N SER A 380 -13.18 -8.08 -5.38
CA SER A 380 -14.14 -8.23 -4.28
C SER A 380 -15.57 -7.97 -4.73
N GLN A 381 -15.78 -6.93 -5.53
CA GLN A 381 -17.10 -6.61 -6.09
C GLN A 381 -17.56 -7.69 -7.08
N GLY A 382 -16.65 -8.14 -7.96
CA GLY A 382 -16.96 -9.20 -8.92
C GLY A 382 -17.34 -10.52 -8.24
N ILE A 383 -16.63 -10.90 -7.18
CA ILE A 383 -16.97 -12.07 -6.36
C ILE A 383 -18.36 -11.90 -5.75
N GLY A 384 -18.65 -10.74 -5.14
CA GLY A 384 -19.96 -10.48 -4.53
C GLY A 384 -21.11 -10.60 -5.52
N VAL A 385 -21.00 -9.96 -6.68
CA VAL A 385 -22.01 -10.03 -7.74
C VAL A 385 -22.25 -11.49 -8.21
N VAL A 386 -21.18 -12.25 -8.39
CA VAL A 386 -21.31 -13.66 -8.81
C VAL A 386 -21.91 -14.53 -7.71
N LEU A 387 -21.55 -14.32 -6.43
CA LEU A 387 -22.17 -15.00 -5.29
C LEU A 387 -23.67 -14.74 -5.23
N ASP A 388 -24.10 -13.48 -5.35
CA ASP A 388 -25.51 -13.12 -5.32
C ASP A 388 -26.30 -13.76 -6.45
N ILE A 389 -25.72 -13.84 -7.66
CA ILE A 389 -26.35 -14.48 -8.82
C ILE A 389 -26.40 -15.99 -8.65
N SER A 390 -25.30 -16.62 -8.19
CA SER A 390 -25.23 -18.10 -8.11
C SER A 390 -26.08 -18.65 -6.97
N SER A 391 -26.16 -17.95 -5.83
CA SER A 391 -26.98 -18.38 -4.68
C SER A 391 -28.48 -18.17 -4.87
N ALA A 392 -28.89 -17.40 -5.90
CA ALA A 392 -30.27 -17.03 -6.17
C ALA A 392 -31.02 -16.43 -4.94
N GLY A 393 -30.27 -15.71 -4.08
CA GLY A 393 -30.77 -15.10 -2.85
C GLY A 393 -30.84 -16.05 -1.63
N GLY A 394 -30.29 -17.24 -1.74
CA GLY A 394 -30.10 -18.20 -0.63
C GLY A 394 -28.78 -17.97 0.12
N GLU A 395 -28.47 -18.92 1.01
CA GLU A 395 -27.17 -18.94 1.69
C GLU A 395 -26.05 -19.32 0.69
N TYR A 396 -24.86 -18.69 0.83
CA TYR A 396 -23.72 -18.99 -0.01
C TYR A 396 -23.14 -20.38 0.28
N THR A 397 -23.04 -21.20 -0.73
CA THR A 397 -22.51 -22.55 -0.66
C THR A 397 -21.09 -22.64 -1.20
N TRP A 398 -20.44 -23.80 -1.01
CA TRP A 398 -19.14 -24.09 -1.61
C TRP A 398 -19.13 -23.91 -3.14
N GLY A 399 -20.17 -24.39 -3.82
CA GLY A 399 -20.31 -24.25 -5.27
C GLY A 399 -20.37 -22.78 -5.72
N ASP A 400 -21.06 -21.92 -4.96
CA ASP A 400 -21.13 -20.50 -5.27
C ASP A 400 -19.76 -19.82 -5.17
N PHE A 401 -18.97 -20.18 -4.15
CA PHE A 401 -17.59 -19.67 -4.03
C PHE A 401 -16.68 -20.19 -5.15
N GLN A 402 -16.86 -21.43 -5.64
CA GLN A 402 -16.12 -21.94 -6.79
C GLN A 402 -16.38 -21.10 -8.05
N VAL A 403 -17.64 -20.79 -8.34
CA VAL A 403 -18.01 -19.95 -9.48
C VAL A 403 -17.53 -18.51 -9.28
N ALA A 404 -17.72 -17.96 -8.08
CA ALA A 404 -17.31 -16.59 -7.76
C ALA A 404 -15.80 -16.38 -7.85
N ALA A 405 -14.99 -17.40 -7.57
CA ALA A 405 -13.52 -17.31 -7.72
C ALA A 405 -13.09 -17.00 -9.17
N LEU A 406 -13.90 -17.32 -10.18
CA LEU A 406 -13.62 -16.99 -11.58
C LEU A 406 -13.55 -15.48 -11.80
N ALA A 407 -14.34 -14.69 -11.06
CA ALA A 407 -14.29 -13.23 -11.13
C ALA A 407 -12.90 -12.70 -10.71
N ALA A 408 -12.31 -13.24 -9.64
CA ALA A 408 -10.94 -12.91 -9.26
C ALA A 408 -9.92 -13.34 -10.33
N GLY A 409 -10.15 -14.50 -10.98
CA GLY A 409 -9.32 -14.97 -12.10
C GLY A 409 -9.33 -14.00 -13.29
N VAL A 410 -10.49 -13.43 -13.64
CA VAL A 410 -10.60 -12.41 -14.71
C VAL A 410 -9.81 -11.16 -14.35
N VAL A 411 -9.98 -10.64 -13.12
CA VAL A 411 -9.25 -9.45 -12.66
C VAL A 411 -7.75 -9.71 -12.67
N TRP A 412 -7.30 -10.86 -12.18
CA TRP A 412 -5.88 -11.25 -12.24
C TRP A 412 -5.35 -11.30 -13.68
N ALA A 413 -6.10 -11.91 -14.61
CA ALA A 413 -5.69 -11.99 -16.02
C ALA A 413 -5.48 -10.60 -16.64
N VAL A 414 -6.36 -9.64 -16.36
CA VAL A 414 -6.18 -8.23 -16.75
C VAL A 414 -4.86 -7.68 -16.21
N GLY A 415 -4.53 -7.96 -14.95
CA GLY A 415 -3.28 -7.54 -14.32
C GLY A 415 -2.04 -8.11 -15.02
N VAL A 416 -2.01 -9.42 -15.26
CA VAL A 416 -0.87 -10.08 -15.90
C VAL A 416 -0.73 -9.65 -17.37
N ILE A 417 -1.81 -9.57 -18.12
CA ILE A 417 -1.79 -9.08 -19.51
C ILE A 417 -1.26 -7.64 -19.54
N GLY A 418 -1.76 -6.77 -18.65
CA GLY A 418 -1.30 -5.40 -18.54
C GLY A 418 0.20 -5.31 -18.20
N LEU A 419 0.70 -6.18 -17.31
CA LEU A 419 2.11 -6.27 -16.96
C LEU A 419 2.97 -6.69 -18.16
N LEU A 420 2.54 -7.69 -18.92
CA LEU A 420 3.23 -8.17 -20.10
C LEU A 420 3.26 -7.09 -21.20
N VAL A 421 2.13 -6.41 -21.46
CA VAL A 421 2.04 -5.29 -22.41
C VAL A 421 2.95 -4.14 -22.00
N ALA A 422 2.94 -3.71 -20.74
CA ALA A 422 3.82 -2.67 -20.23
C ALA A 422 5.30 -3.06 -20.33
N SER A 423 5.62 -4.36 -20.15
CA SER A 423 6.96 -4.89 -20.27
C SER A 423 7.44 -4.94 -21.74
N ALA A 424 6.56 -5.29 -22.67
CA ALA A 424 6.83 -5.24 -24.09
C ALA A 424 7.03 -3.78 -24.57
N TRP A 425 6.17 -2.87 -24.12
CA TRP A 425 6.32 -1.44 -24.42
C TRP A 425 7.65 -0.86 -23.93
N ARG A 426 8.13 -1.29 -22.76
CA ARG A 426 9.46 -0.90 -22.26
C ARG A 426 10.61 -1.38 -23.15
N LYS A 427 10.51 -2.59 -23.73
CA LYS A 427 11.54 -3.15 -24.62
C LYS A 427 11.57 -2.48 -25.99
N TYR A 428 10.41 -2.07 -26.50
CA TYR A 428 10.23 -1.49 -27.82
C TYR A 428 9.59 -0.10 -27.75
N PRO A 429 10.29 0.92 -27.21
CA PRO A 429 9.75 2.27 -27.20
C PRO A 429 9.56 2.74 -28.62
N GLY A 430 8.36 3.23 -28.96
CA GLY A 430 8.05 3.79 -30.28
C GLY A 430 8.97 4.97 -30.64
N PRO A 431 8.98 5.43 -31.91
CA PRO A 431 9.93 6.39 -32.42
C PRO A 431 10.02 7.72 -31.64
N ALA A 432 8.97 8.11 -30.94
CA ALA A 432 8.96 9.33 -30.12
C ALA A 432 9.81 9.25 -28.83
N HIS A 433 10.23 8.06 -28.40
CA HIS A 433 11.04 7.87 -27.18
C HIS A 433 12.55 7.73 -27.44
N ARG A 434 13.01 7.75 -28.70
CA ARG A 434 14.44 7.63 -29.06
C ARG A 434 15.26 8.91 -28.84
N ILE A 435 14.64 10.00 -28.38
CA ILE A 435 15.26 11.34 -28.33
C ILE A 435 15.98 11.65 -27.01
N LEU A 436 15.95 10.79 -26.01
CA LEU A 436 16.74 10.98 -24.79
C LEU A 436 17.92 9.99 -24.79
N PRO A 437 19.18 10.46 -24.96
CA PRO A 437 20.33 9.58 -24.87
C PRO A 437 20.47 9.05 -23.44
N HIS A 438 20.43 7.73 -23.30
CA HIS A 438 20.83 7.02 -22.08
C HIS A 438 22.28 7.39 -21.71
N ARG A 439 22.46 8.35 -20.81
CA ARG A 439 23.73 8.57 -20.10
C ARG A 439 23.95 7.47 -19.06
N SER A 440 24.13 6.25 -19.49
CA SER A 440 24.46 5.12 -18.60
C SER A 440 25.59 4.22 -19.14
N ARG A 441 26.54 4.81 -19.90
CA ARG A 441 27.73 4.06 -20.37
C ARG A 441 29.08 4.59 -19.87
N ALA A 442 29.12 5.42 -18.83
CA ALA A 442 30.37 6.04 -18.36
C ALA A 442 30.83 5.62 -16.95
N LEU A 443 30.44 4.47 -16.44
CA LEU A 443 30.98 3.92 -15.19
C LEU A 443 31.34 2.44 -15.29
N ARG A 444 31.97 2.04 -16.41
CA ARG A 444 32.69 0.76 -16.55
C ARG A 444 34.04 1.00 -17.18
N SER A 445 34.90 1.79 -16.54
CA SER A 445 36.35 1.77 -16.68
C SER A 445 36.92 2.58 -15.53
N HIS A 446 37.20 1.95 -14.44
CA HIS A 446 38.33 2.05 -13.54
C HIS A 446 38.06 1.18 -12.32
#